data_2a171705add12403c51c0becc6d5ae2c
#
_entry.id   2a171705add12403c51c0becc6d5ae2c
#
_cell.length_a   1.000
_cell.length_b   1.000
_cell.length_c   1.000
_cell.angle_alpha   90.00
_cell.angle_beta   90.00
_cell.angle_gamma   90.00
#
_symmetry.space_group_name_H-M   'P 1'
#
loop_
_entity.id
_entity.type
_entity.pdbx_description
1 polymer ?
#
loop_
_entity_poly.entity_id
_entity_poly.type
_entity_poly.pdbx_seq_one_letter_code
_entity_poly.pdbx_strand_id
1 'polypeptide(L)'
;MPVLDKQIPLKAHCHRTDDILTAIRIGKEFDVNLTLDHCSEGHLIPEHIKKSGRNAIVGPTLTARSKIEVKNKTFKTPKVLHDNGVKIAIMTDHPVIPIEYLPLCAGLAAKEGLGVKEALKAITINAAEICGIDNRVGSLEVGKDADIVISNGNPLDSLTSTTCTIINGKVEYINE
;
A
#
# COMPACT_ATOMS: atom_id res chain seq x y z
N MET A 1 25.48 1.16 -7.70
CA MET A 1 24.23 1.98 -7.79
C MET A 1 23.18 1.34 -6.90
N PRO A 2 22.51 2.08 -5.99
CA PRO A 2 21.66 1.46 -4.94
C PRO A 2 20.60 0.47 -5.43
N VAL A 3 20.00 0.71 -6.60
CA VAL A 3 19.01 -0.21 -7.19
C VAL A 3 19.67 -1.50 -7.69
N LEU A 4 20.78 -1.39 -8.43
CA LEU A 4 21.50 -2.57 -8.94
C LEU A 4 22.14 -3.38 -7.81
N ASP A 5 22.55 -2.71 -6.73
CA ASP A 5 23.10 -3.34 -5.52
C ASP A 5 21.98 -3.85 -4.58
N LYS A 6 20.71 -3.78 -5.01
CA LYS A 6 19.50 -4.20 -4.27
C LYS A 6 19.31 -3.54 -2.90
N GLN A 7 19.95 -2.40 -2.68
CA GLN A 7 19.83 -1.63 -1.43
C GLN A 7 18.46 -0.94 -1.30
N ILE A 8 17.87 -0.57 -2.45
CA ILE A 8 16.54 0.01 -2.55
C ILE A 8 15.78 -0.63 -3.72
N PRO A 9 14.46 -0.79 -3.63
CA PRO A 9 13.68 -1.30 -4.75
C PRO A 9 13.49 -0.26 -5.85
N LEU A 10 13.42 -0.71 -7.10
CA LEU A 10 12.90 0.07 -8.21
C LEU A 10 11.38 0.19 -8.07
N LYS A 11 10.84 1.39 -8.25
CA LYS A 11 9.41 1.67 -8.23
C LYS A 11 8.85 1.59 -9.64
N ALA A 12 8.12 0.53 -9.95
CA ALA A 12 7.56 0.32 -11.28
C ALA A 12 6.11 0.80 -11.36
N HIS A 13 5.89 1.97 -11.98
CA HIS A 13 4.55 2.48 -12.30
C HIS A 13 3.90 1.58 -13.35
N CYS A 14 2.89 0.80 -13.00
CA CYS A 14 2.22 -0.14 -13.88
C CYS A 14 0.75 -0.34 -13.50
N HIS A 15 -0.15 -0.15 -14.46
CA HIS A 15 -1.59 -0.27 -14.24
C HIS A 15 -2.16 -1.56 -14.84
N ARG A 16 -1.85 -1.82 -16.10
CA ARG A 16 -2.44 -2.90 -16.90
C ARG A 16 -1.69 -4.21 -16.69
N THR A 17 -2.35 -5.30 -17.04
CA THR A 17 -1.74 -6.63 -16.96
C THR A 17 -0.46 -6.75 -17.79
N ASP A 18 -0.43 -6.16 -18.99
CA ASP A 18 0.75 -6.14 -19.88
C ASP A 18 1.90 -5.29 -19.29
N ASP A 19 1.60 -4.14 -18.69
CA ASP A 19 2.59 -3.30 -17.98
C ASP A 19 3.18 -4.05 -16.78
N ILE A 20 2.32 -4.66 -15.97
CA ILE A 20 2.71 -5.43 -14.78
C ILE A 20 3.64 -6.59 -15.15
N LEU A 21 3.26 -7.38 -16.18
CA LEU A 21 4.09 -8.49 -16.67
C LEU A 21 5.41 -7.99 -17.25
N THR A 22 5.41 -6.84 -17.93
CA THR A 22 6.63 -6.23 -18.48
C THR A 22 7.55 -5.76 -17.35
N ALA A 23 7.01 -5.09 -16.30
CA ALA A 23 7.78 -4.70 -15.13
C ALA A 23 8.42 -5.92 -14.43
N ILE A 24 7.64 -6.99 -14.23
CA ILE A 24 8.15 -8.25 -13.67
C ILE A 24 9.28 -8.83 -14.52
N ARG A 25 9.12 -8.86 -15.85
CA ARG A 25 10.16 -9.34 -16.78
C ARG A 25 11.44 -8.51 -16.66
N ILE A 26 11.34 -7.19 -16.68
CA ILE A 26 12.48 -6.28 -16.54
C ILE A 26 13.19 -6.51 -15.20
N GLY A 27 12.42 -6.55 -14.09
CA GLY A 27 13.00 -6.79 -12.78
C GLY A 27 13.74 -8.13 -12.65
N LYS A 28 13.30 -9.15 -13.40
CA LYS A 28 13.96 -10.45 -13.48
C LYS A 28 15.21 -10.40 -14.38
N GLU A 29 15.13 -9.75 -15.54
CA GLU A 29 16.21 -9.62 -16.51
C GLU A 29 17.43 -8.90 -15.94
N PHE A 30 17.20 -7.82 -15.18
CA PHE A 30 18.26 -7.04 -14.56
C PHE A 30 18.56 -7.46 -13.11
N ASP A 31 17.90 -8.51 -12.62
CA ASP A 31 18.05 -9.02 -11.25
C ASP A 31 17.95 -7.93 -10.17
N VAL A 32 16.97 -7.03 -10.30
CA VAL A 32 16.72 -5.95 -9.36
C VAL A 32 15.47 -6.20 -8.50
N ASN A 33 15.48 -5.68 -7.27
CA ASN A 33 14.27 -5.60 -6.48
C ASN A 33 13.35 -4.53 -7.07
N LEU A 34 12.06 -4.83 -7.21
CA LEU A 34 11.07 -3.83 -7.62
C LEU A 34 9.73 -4.01 -6.89
N THR A 35 8.99 -2.93 -6.79
CA THR A 35 7.59 -2.92 -6.38
C THR A 35 6.71 -2.61 -7.58
N LEU A 36 5.50 -3.19 -7.60
CA LEU A 36 4.48 -2.94 -8.61
C LEU A 36 3.57 -1.82 -8.09
N ASP A 37 3.85 -0.59 -8.51
CA ASP A 37 3.10 0.57 -8.07
C ASP A 37 1.84 0.74 -8.91
N HIS A 38 0.76 1.17 -8.30
CA HIS A 38 -0.62 1.19 -8.79
C HIS A 38 -1.24 -0.19 -8.94
N CYS A 39 -0.69 -1.07 -9.72
CA CYS A 39 -1.11 -2.46 -9.89
C CYS A 39 -2.63 -2.61 -10.11
N SER A 40 -3.23 -1.70 -10.89
CA SER A 40 -4.69 -1.53 -11.00
C SER A 40 -5.40 -2.77 -11.50
N GLU A 41 -4.80 -3.51 -12.43
CA GLU A 41 -5.30 -4.79 -12.98
C GLU A 41 -4.66 -6.02 -12.34
N GLY A 42 -3.92 -5.86 -11.23
CA GLY A 42 -3.25 -6.98 -10.55
C GLY A 42 -4.19 -8.12 -10.17
N HIS A 43 -5.47 -7.80 -9.89
CA HIS A 43 -6.51 -8.79 -9.59
C HIS A 43 -6.85 -9.72 -10.76
N LEU A 44 -6.46 -9.41 -11.99
CA LEU A 44 -6.66 -10.26 -13.16
C LEU A 44 -5.53 -11.30 -13.33
N ILE A 45 -4.37 -11.07 -12.71
CA ILE A 45 -3.17 -11.92 -12.84
C ILE A 45 -2.47 -12.19 -11.48
N PRO A 46 -3.21 -12.48 -10.39
CA PRO A 46 -2.63 -12.55 -9.05
C PRO A 46 -1.58 -13.67 -8.94
N GLU A 47 -1.78 -14.80 -9.62
CA GLU A 47 -0.84 -15.93 -9.61
C GLU A 47 0.52 -15.57 -10.24
N HIS A 48 0.52 -14.76 -11.31
CA HIS A 48 1.75 -14.30 -11.95
C HIS A 48 2.53 -13.37 -11.01
N ILE A 49 1.83 -12.46 -10.34
CA ILE A 49 2.43 -11.55 -9.36
C ILE A 49 2.99 -12.37 -8.20
N LYS A 50 2.22 -13.31 -7.63
CA LYS A 50 2.69 -14.19 -6.57
C LYS A 50 3.93 -14.97 -6.97
N LYS A 51 3.92 -15.60 -8.15
CA LYS A 51 5.06 -16.38 -8.68
C LYS A 51 6.31 -15.52 -8.88
N SER A 52 6.14 -14.23 -9.16
CA SER A 52 7.26 -13.30 -9.34
C SER A 52 7.96 -12.94 -8.01
N GLY A 53 7.30 -13.16 -6.86
CA GLY A 53 7.78 -12.74 -5.54
C GLY A 53 7.74 -11.22 -5.32
N ARG A 54 7.09 -10.45 -6.21
CA ARG A 54 7.03 -8.99 -6.11
C ARG A 54 5.89 -8.54 -5.22
N ASN A 55 6.11 -7.44 -4.50
CA ASN A 55 5.10 -6.77 -3.70
C ASN A 55 4.32 -5.76 -4.54
N ALA A 56 3.06 -5.48 -4.17
CA ALA A 56 2.21 -4.52 -4.87
C ALA A 56 1.82 -3.36 -3.95
N ILE A 57 1.88 -2.13 -4.47
CA ILE A 57 1.39 -0.93 -3.81
C ILE A 57 0.17 -0.45 -4.59
N VAL A 58 -1.03 -0.75 -4.08
CA VAL A 58 -2.28 -0.56 -4.82
C VAL A 58 -2.86 0.82 -4.56
N GLY A 59 -3.18 1.54 -5.63
CA GLY A 59 -3.80 2.87 -5.58
C GLY A 59 -3.33 3.78 -6.72
N PRO A 60 -3.91 4.99 -6.84
CA PRO A 60 -5.07 5.52 -6.15
C PRO A 60 -6.37 4.90 -6.69
N THR A 61 -7.18 4.32 -5.81
CA THR A 61 -8.41 3.65 -6.24
C THR A 61 -9.64 4.56 -6.17
N LEU A 62 -9.66 5.51 -5.22
CA LEU A 62 -10.75 6.48 -5.01
C LEU A 62 -10.65 7.66 -6.01
N THR A 63 -10.61 7.36 -7.30
CA THR A 63 -10.57 8.36 -8.38
C THR A 63 -11.43 7.90 -9.56
N ALA A 64 -11.77 8.81 -10.47
CA ALA A 64 -12.47 8.47 -11.71
C ALA A 64 -11.62 7.52 -12.60
N ARG A 65 -12.27 6.75 -13.46
CA ARG A 65 -11.62 5.92 -14.48
C ARG A 65 -11.36 6.76 -15.75
N SER A 66 -10.58 7.83 -15.59
CA SER A 66 -10.37 8.85 -16.62
C SER A 66 -9.46 8.43 -17.78
N LYS A 67 -8.71 7.35 -17.60
CA LYS A 67 -7.78 6.83 -18.61
C LYS A 67 -8.05 5.36 -18.89
N ILE A 68 -7.70 4.91 -20.10
CA ILE A 68 -7.89 3.51 -20.51
C ILE A 68 -7.13 2.54 -19.59
N GLU A 69 -5.97 2.91 -19.12
CA GLU A 69 -5.13 2.10 -18.23
C GLU A 69 -5.74 1.82 -16.86
N VAL A 70 -6.69 2.66 -16.42
CA VAL A 70 -7.39 2.50 -15.12
C VAL A 70 -8.84 2.03 -15.27
N LYS A 71 -9.26 1.62 -16.47
CA LYS A 71 -10.66 1.22 -16.73
C LYS A 71 -11.15 0.08 -15.83
N ASN A 72 -10.27 -0.86 -15.49
CA ASN A 72 -10.56 -2.05 -14.71
C ASN A 72 -10.18 -1.91 -13.22
N LYS A 73 -9.78 -0.72 -12.75
CA LYS A 73 -9.44 -0.56 -11.34
C LYS A 73 -10.65 -0.82 -10.44
N THR A 74 -10.42 -1.46 -9.32
CA THR A 74 -11.45 -1.83 -8.35
C THR A 74 -10.87 -1.89 -6.94
N PHE A 75 -11.69 -1.60 -5.93
CA PHE A 75 -11.33 -1.77 -4.53
C PHE A 75 -11.15 -3.25 -4.11
N LYS A 76 -11.50 -4.20 -4.98
CA LYS A 76 -11.26 -5.64 -4.75
C LYS A 76 -9.82 -6.06 -5.01
N THR A 77 -9.04 -5.27 -5.76
CA THR A 77 -7.65 -5.60 -6.10
C THR A 77 -6.80 -5.95 -4.87
N PRO A 78 -6.81 -5.17 -3.76
CA PRO A 78 -6.05 -5.51 -2.56
C PRO A 78 -6.42 -6.88 -1.98
N LYS A 79 -7.73 -7.18 -1.88
CA LYS A 79 -8.21 -8.47 -1.39
C LYS A 79 -7.73 -9.63 -2.26
N VAL A 80 -7.92 -9.54 -3.57
CA VAL A 80 -7.57 -10.63 -4.50
C VAL A 80 -6.07 -10.92 -4.43
N LEU A 81 -5.23 -9.89 -4.40
CA LEU A 81 -3.78 -10.04 -4.27
C LEU A 81 -3.39 -10.66 -2.93
N HIS A 82 -3.97 -10.17 -1.83
CA HIS A 82 -3.74 -10.70 -0.48
C HIS A 82 -4.11 -12.18 -0.38
N ASP A 83 -5.31 -12.56 -0.85
CA ASP A 83 -5.80 -13.95 -0.81
C ASP A 83 -4.91 -14.92 -1.60
N ASN A 84 -4.23 -14.42 -2.63
CA ASN A 84 -3.23 -15.17 -3.39
C ASN A 84 -1.82 -15.09 -2.78
N GLY A 85 -1.67 -14.50 -1.59
CA GLY A 85 -0.42 -14.45 -0.83
C GLY A 85 0.58 -13.42 -1.37
N VAL A 86 0.13 -12.40 -2.10
CA VAL A 86 0.95 -11.23 -2.45
C VAL A 86 0.93 -10.24 -1.29
N LYS A 87 2.10 -9.79 -0.84
CA LYS A 87 2.17 -8.70 0.15
C LYS A 87 1.76 -7.40 -0.53
N ILE A 88 0.81 -6.70 0.09
CA ILE A 88 0.24 -5.46 -0.45
C ILE A 88 0.41 -4.29 0.50
N ALA A 89 0.54 -3.09 -0.08
CA ALA A 89 0.27 -1.81 0.58
C ALA A 89 -0.80 -1.06 -0.20
N ILE A 90 -1.43 -0.08 0.44
CA ILE A 90 -2.41 0.82 -0.17
C ILE A 90 -1.84 2.23 -0.15
N MET A 91 -1.99 2.96 -1.27
CA MET A 91 -1.53 4.33 -1.40
C MET A 91 -2.61 5.27 -1.94
N THR A 92 -2.46 6.54 -1.64
CA THR A 92 -3.26 7.63 -2.20
C THR A 92 -2.68 8.22 -3.47
N ASP A 93 -1.37 7.99 -3.71
CA ASP A 93 -0.62 8.65 -4.78
C ASP A 93 -0.73 10.18 -4.67
N HIS A 94 -0.58 10.69 -3.43
CA HIS A 94 -0.66 12.12 -3.16
C HIS A 94 0.18 12.94 -4.18
N PRO A 95 -0.38 14.00 -4.77
CA PRO A 95 -1.63 14.70 -4.43
C PRO A 95 -2.88 14.25 -5.21
N VAL A 96 -2.84 13.10 -5.91
CA VAL A 96 -3.99 12.57 -6.68
C VAL A 96 -5.19 12.35 -5.75
N ILE A 97 -4.98 11.72 -4.61
CA ILE A 97 -5.88 11.72 -3.47
C ILE A 97 -5.09 12.34 -2.31
N PRO A 98 -5.62 13.35 -1.60
CA PRO A 98 -4.94 13.91 -0.43
C PRO A 98 -4.59 12.83 0.59
N ILE A 99 -3.39 12.96 1.20
CA ILE A 99 -2.82 11.90 2.06
C ILE A 99 -3.70 11.56 3.26
N GLU A 100 -4.45 12.50 3.78
CA GLU A 100 -5.40 12.32 4.90
C GLU A 100 -6.51 11.32 4.59
N TYR A 101 -6.78 11.01 3.32
CA TYR A 101 -7.76 10.01 2.92
C TYR A 101 -7.19 8.59 2.78
N LEU A 102 -5.94 8.35 3.19
CA LEU A 102 -5.35 7.02 3.18
C LEU A 102 -6.16 6.01 4.01
N PRO A 103 -6.64 6.33 5.23
CA PRO A 103 -7.50 5.43 5.98
C PRO A 103 -8.82 5.12 5.27
N LEU A 104 -9.43 6.10 4.60
CA LEU A 104 -10.64 5.90 3.80
C LEU A 104 -10.40 4.93 2.64
N CYS A 105 -9.27 5.08 1.91
CA CYS A 105 -8.92 4.16 0.83
C CYS A 105 -8.75 2.72 1.35
N ALA A 106 -8.14 2.54 2.51
CA ALA A 106 -8.00 1.25 3.17
C ALA A 106 -9.35 0.70 3.67
N GLY A 107 -10.22 1.56 4.20
CA GLY A 107 -11.58 1.22 4.62
C GLY A 107 -12.45 0.69 3.46
N LEU A 108 -12.35 1.31 2.29
CA LEU A 108 -13.04 0.83 1.08
C LEU A 108 -12.52 -0.53 0.61
N ALA A 109 -11.21 -0.79 0.72
CA ALA A 109 -10.65 -2.12 0.44
C ALA A 109 -11.11 -3.15 1.49
N ALA A 110 -11.19 -2.76 2.76
CA ALA A 110 -11.72 -3.61 3.84
C ALA A 110 -13.18 -4.02 3.58
N LYS A 111 -14.02 -3.06 3.16
CA LYS A 111 -15.43 -3.26 2.78
C LYS A 111 -15.57 -4.25 1.62
N GLU A 112 -14.65 -4.23 0.66
CA GLU A 112 -14.64 -5.15 -0.49
C GLU A 112 -14.01 -6.53 -0.15
N GLY A 113 -13.80 -6.80 1.14
CA GLY A 113 -13.50 -8.12 1.68
C GLY A 113 -12.03 -8.36 2.07
N LEU A 114 -11.15 -7.33 2.02
CA LEU A 114 -9.79 -7.45 2.57
C LEU A 114 -9.83 -7.62 4.10
N GLY A 115 -10.87 -7.07 4.75
CA GLY A 115 -11.01 -7.07 6.20
C GLY A 115 -10.20 -5.96 6.87
N VAL A 116 -10.69 -5.50 8.04
CA VAL A 116 -10.14 -4.35 8.77
C VAL A 116 -8.68 -4.56 9.16
N LYS A 117 -8.34 -5.74 9.68
CA LYS A 117 -6.99 -6.06 10.15
C LYS A 117 -5.95 -5.95 9.02
N GLU A 118 -6.23 -6.57 7.88
CA GLU A 118 -5.29 -6.59 6.76
C GLU A 118 -5.24 -5.23 6.04
N ALA A 119 -6.35 -4.49 6.02
CA ALA A 119 -6.37 -3.12 5.51
C ALA A 119 -5.53 -2.17 6.37
N LEU A 120 -5.57 -2.29 7.71
CA LEU A 120 -4.68 -1.55 8.61
C LEU A 120 -3.23 -1.91 8.37
N LYS A 121 -2.88 -3.18 8.26
CA LYS A 121 -1.51 -3.60 7.92
C LYS A 121 -1.05 -3.03 6.59
N ALA A 122 -1.92 -2.95 5.60
CA ALA A 122 -1.59 -2.45 4.27
C ALA A 122 -1.21 -0.95 4.23
N ILE A 123 -1.61 -0.19 5.24
CA ILE A 123 -1.24 1.24 5.38
C ILE A 123 -0.25 1.49 6.52
N THR A 124 0.26 0.44 7.17
CA THR A 124 1.22 0.52 8.29
C THR A 124 2.39 -0.42 8.05
N ILE A 125 2.42 -1.56 8.73
CA ILE A 125 3.57 -2.48 8.72
C ILE A 125 3.91 -3.03 7.34
N ASN A 126 2.93 -3.40 6.51
CA ASN A 126 3.22 -3.91 5.18
C ASN A 126 3.87 -2.83 4.29
N ALA A 127 3.40 -1.57 4.41
CA ALA A 127 4.00 -0.44 3.70
C ALA A 127 5.45 -0.23 4.15
N ALA A 128 5.71 -0.28 5.46
CA ALA A 128 7.06 -0.18 6.02
C ALA A 128 7.98 -1.29 5.53
N GLU A 129 7.52 -2.55 5.54
CA GLU A 129 8.27 -3.71 5.03
C GLU A 129 8.56 -3.61 3.52
N ILE A 130 7.59 -3.16 2.72
CA ILE A 130 7.77 -2.97 1.28
C ILE A 130 8.80 -1.86 0.99
N CYS A 131 8.85 -0.84 1.85
CA CYS A 131 9.82 0.25 1.76
C CYS A 131 11.17 -0.06 2.42
N GLY A 132 11.29 -1.17 3.16
CA GLY A 132 12.52 -1.57 3.87
C GLY A 132 12.85 -0.69 5.08
N ILE A 133 11.83 -0.17 5.77
CA ILE A 133 11.95 0.70 6.96
C ILE A 133 11.18 0.15 8.17
N ASP A 134 10.76 -1.10 8.10
CA ASP A 134 9.98 -1.77 9.14
C ASP A 134 10.75 -2.02 10.45
N ASN A 135 12.06 -1.91 10.42
CA ASN A 135 12.91 -1.91 11.62
C ASN A 135 12.71 -0.64 12.47
N ARG A 136 12.16 0.43 11.91
CA ARG A 136 11.95 1.71 12.60
C ARG A 136 10.48 2.05 12.83
N VAL A 137 9.61 1.75 11.87
CA VAL A 137 8.22 2.21 11.85
C VAL A 137 7.23 1.11 11.43
N GLY A 138 5.94 1.41 11.45
CA GLY A 138 4.87 0.56 10.92
C GLY A 138 4.21 -0.35 11.94
N SER A 139 4.77 -0.51 13.15
CA SER A 139 4.17 -1.28 14.25
C SER A 139 4.55 -0.69 15.60
N LEU A 140 3.74 -1.00 16.63
CA LEU A 140 3.98 -0.61 18.01
C LEU A 140 4.84 -1.70 18.69
N GLU A 141 6.15 -1.55 18.59
CA GLU A 141 7.13 -2.47 19.16
C GLU A 141 8.25 -1.71 19.88
N VAL A 142 8.80 -2.33 20.92
CA VAL A 142 9.94 -1.74 21.65
C VAL A 142 11.14 -1.58 20.71
N GLY A 143 11.69 -0.37 20.69
CA GLY A 143 12.85 -0.01 19.86
C GLY A 143 12.50 0.62 18.51
N LYS A 144 11.20 0.72 18.17
CA LYS A 144 10.74 1.50 17.00
C LYS A 144 10.44 2.95 17.36
N ASP A 145 10.42 3.79 16.36
CA ASP A 145 10.01 5.19 16.49
C ASP A 145 8.56 5.26 17.00
N ALA A 146 8.30 6.11 17.97
CA ALA A 146 6.97 6.22 18.58
C ALA A 146 6.08 7.16 17.75
N ASP A 147 5.69 6.69 16.54
CA ASP A 147 4.71 7.34 15.67
C ASP A 147 3.35 6.68 15.89
N ILE A 148 2.47 7.35 16.64
CA ILE A 148 1.24 6.76 17.15
C ILE A 148 0.07 7.69 16.85
N VAL A 149 -1.01 7.11 16.30
CA VAL A 149 -2.30 7.78 16.14
C VAL A 149 -3.30 7.12 17.09
N ILE A 150 -3.99 7.93 17.87
CA ILE A 150 -5.08 7.50 18.75
C ILE A 150 -6.39 8.02 18.17
N SER A 151 -7.38 7.16 18.04
CA SER A 151 -8.70 7.48 17.51
C SER A 151 -9.80 7.03 18.47
N ASN A 152 -10.97 7.68 18.38
CA ASN A 152 -12.14 7.35 19.20
C ASN A 152 -12.95 6.15 18.67
N GLY A 153 -12.42 5.42 17.70
CA GLY A 153 -13.05 4.26 17.08
C GLY A 153 -12.13 3.57 16.08
N ASN A 154 -12.71 2.82 15.14
CA ASN A 154 -11.95 2.19 14.08
C ASN A 154 -11.41 3.27 13.11
N PRO A 155 -10.07 3.42 12.95
CA PRO A 155 -9.49 4.47 12.10
C PRO A 155 -9.84 4.36 10.62
N LEU A 156 -10.37 3.22 10.17
CA LEU A 156 -10.84 3.03 8.79
C LEU A 156 -12.29 3.46 8.56
N ASP A 157 -13.00 3.84 9.63
CA ASP A 157 -14.36 4.36 9.56
C ASP A 157 -14.30 5.88 9.33
N SER A 158 -15.02 6.36 8.32
CA SER A 158 -15.08 7.78 7.97
C SER A 158 -15.70 8.68 9.06
N LEU A 159 -16.41 8.08 10.02
CA LEU A 159 -17.00 8.79 11.17
C LEU A 159 -16.07 8.80 12.40
N THR A 160 -14.95 8.10 12.34
CA THR A 160 -13.96 8.09 13.42
C THR A 160 -13.07 9.32 13.34
N SER A 161 -12.85 9.95 14.49
CA SER A 161 -11.95 11.10 14.63
C SER A 161 -10.63 10.71 15.28
N THR A 162 -9.53 11.30 14.81
CA THR A 162 -8.25 11.25 15.51
C THR A 162 -8.32 12.11 16.75
N THR A 163 -7.98 11.54 17.92
CA THR A 163 -7.96 12.25 19.20
C THR A 163 -6.57 12.70 19.61
N CYS A 164 -5.53 11.97 19.18
CA CYS A 164 -4.16 12.36 19.44
C CYS A 164 -3.22 11.81 18.36
N THR A 165 -2.20 12.59 18.00
CA THR A 165 -1.10 12.16 17.13
C THR A 165 0.22 12.40 17.85
N ILE A 166 1.05 11.37 17.91
CA ILE A 166 2.39 11.37 18.48
C ILE A 166 3.36 11.06 17.35
N ILE A 167 4.39 11.88 17.20
CA ILE A 167 5.46 11.69 16.22
C ILE A 167 6.79 11.66 16.97
N ASN A 168 7.54 10.59 16.77
CA ASN A 168 8.84 10.40 17.41
C ASN A 168 8.79 10.59 18.95
N GLY A 169 7.70 10.09 19.57
CA GLY A 169 7.46 10.20 21.02
C GLY A 169 6.94 11.55 21.51
N LYS A 170 6.76 12.53 20.62
CA LYS A 170 6.27 13.86 20.98
C LYS A 170 4.82 14.03 20.52
N VAL A 171 3.97 14.52 21.42
CA VAL A 171 2.57 14.85 21.09
C VAL A 171 2.55 16.06 20.17
N GLU A 172 2.06 15.89 18.95
CA GLU A 172 1.97 16.94 17.92
C GLU A 172 0.54 17.43 17.70
N TYR A 173 -0.45 16.62 18.06
CA TYR A 173 -1.87 16.97 17.93
C TYR A 173 -2.70 16.34 19.03
N ILE A 174 -3.61 17.12 19.61
CA ILE A 174 -4.69 16.67 20.50
C ILE A 174 -5.98 17.33 20.02
N ASN A 175 -7.03 16.53 19.83
CA ASN A 175 -8.38 17.04 19.60
C ASN A 175 -9.03 17.35 20.93
N GLU A 176 -9.34 18.63 21.16
CA GLU A 176 -10.05 19.14 22.37
C GLU A 176 -11.57 18.91 22.27
#